data_68c825fe676563cb56601c5d9b439853
#
_entry.id   68c825fe676563cb56601c5d9b439853
#
_cell.length_a   1.000
_cell.length_b   1.000
_cell.length_c   1.000
_cell.angle_alpha   90.00
_cell.angle_beta   90.00
_cell.angle_gamma   90.00
#
_symmetry.space_group_name_H-M   'P 1'
#
loop_
_entity.id
_entity.type
_entity.pdbx_description
1 polymer ?
#
loop_
_entity_poly.entity_id
_entity_poly.type
_entity_poly.pdbx_seq_one_letter_code
_entity_poly.pdbx_strand_id
1 'polypeptide(L)'
;EPGMRVLDIGCGWGGLAEYMARNYQVSVVGVTISAEQQKMAQARCADLDVEIRLQDYRDLHDSFDRIVSVGMFEHVGPKNYATYFEVADRNLKPNGRFLLHTIGSKVTDHNVDPWIDKYIFPNGCLPSVRHIA
;
A
#
# COMPACT_ATOMS: atom_id res chain seq x y z
N GLU A 1 -13.36 -6.77 10.54
CA GLU A 1 -14.78 -6.92 10.96
C GLU A 1 -15.66 -6.17 9.96
N PRO A 2 -16.89 -6.63 9.70
CA PRO A 2 -17.82 -5.94 8.82
C PRO A 2 -18.03 -4.47 9.20
N GLY A 3 -18.15 -3.59 8.21
CA GLY A 3 -18.35 -2.16 8.40
C GLY A 3 -17.08 -1.35 8.71
N MET A 4 -15.92 -1.99 8.86
CA MET A 4 -14.65 -1.28 8.97
C MET A 4 -14.27 -0.58 7.68
N ARG A 5 -13.63 0.58 7.79
CA ARG A 5 -13.03 1.31 6.67
C ARG A 5 -11.55 0.99 6.57
N VAL A 6 -11.13 0.48 5.41
CA VAL A 6 -9.76 -0.01 5.16
C VAL A 6 -9.10 0.83 4.08
N LEU A 7 -7.86 1.22 4.30
CA LEU A 7 -7.00 1.83 3.27
C LEU A 7 -6.06 0.77 2.69
N ASP A 8 -5.96 0.71 1.37
CA ASP A 8 -4.97 -0.09 0.63
C ASP A 8 -3.97 0.85 -0.07
N ILE A 9 -2.78 0.99 0.52
CA ILE A 9 -1.72 1.86 -0.01
C ILE A 9 -0.96 1.13 -1.12
N GLY A 10 -1.12 1.60 -2.35
CA GLY A 10 -0.58 0.93 -3.52
C GLY A 10 -1.44 -0.26 -3.93
N CYS A 11 -2.74 -0.03 -4.11
CA CYS A 11 -3.74 -1.08 -4.38
C CYS A 11 -3.55 -1.85 -5.71
N GLY A 12 -2.63 -1.39 -6.56
CA GLY A 12 -2.33 -2.04 -7.84
C GLY A 12 -3.60 -2.23 -8.68
N TRP A 13 -3.81 -3.45 -9.15
CA TRP A 13 -4.95 -3.86 -9.99
C TRP A 13 -6.24 -4.11 -9.19
N GLY A 14 -6.28 -3.77 -7.90
CA GLY A 14 -7.47 -3.85 -7.06
C GLY A 14 -7.80 -5.25 -6.50
N GLY A 15 -6.93 -6.25 -6.70
CA GLY A 15 -7.22 -7.62 -6.28
C GLY A 15 -7.39 -7.79 -4.77
N LEU A 16 -6.54 -7.12 -3.97
CA LEU A 16 -6.66 -7.17 -2.51
C LEU A 16 -7.89 -6.38 -2.04
N ALA A 17 -8.15 -5.21 -2.62
CA ALA A 17 -9.32 -4.40 -2.31
C ALA A 17 -10.63 -5.17 -2.59
N GLU A 18 -10.73 -5.82 -3.77
CA GLU A 18 -11.84 -6.71 -4.12
C GLU A 18 -12.02 -7.82 -3.09
N TYR A 19 -10.95 -8.52 -2.76
CA TYR A 19 -10.97 -9.63 -1.81
C TYR A 19 -11.47 -9.19 -0.43
N MET A 20 -10.95 -8.07 0.07
CA MET A 20 -11.35 -7.55 1.38
C MET A 20 -12.83 -7.14 1.42
N ALA A 21 -13.29 -6.38 0.43
CA ALA A 21 -14.68 -5.93 0.39
C ALA A 21 -15.66 -7.11 0.24
N ARG A 22 -15.35 -8.06 -0.65
CA ARG A 22 -16.20 -9.20 -0.95
C ARG A 22 -16.32 -10.21 0.21
N ASN A 23 -15.21 -10.49 0.89
CA ASN A 23 -15.15 -11.56 1.90
C ASN A 23 -15.35 -11.06 3.33
N TYR A 24 -15.06 -9.80 3.60
CA TYR A 24 -15.11 -9.25 4.97
C TYR A 24 -16.14 -8.14 5.14
N GLN A 25 -16.87 -7.75 4.09
CA GLN A 25 -17.89 -6.71 4.14
C GLN A 25 -17.34 -5.39 4.72
N VAL A 26 -16.16 -5.01 4.28
CA VAL A 26 -15.49 -3.76 4.64
C VAL A 26 -15.57 -2.76 3.49
N SER A 27 -15.60 -1.47 3.83
CA SER A 27 -15.42 -0.38 2.85
C SER A 27 -13.93 -0.20 2.60
N VAL A 28 -13.50 -0.19 1.33
CA VAL A 28 -12.08 -0.08 0.98
C VAL A 28 -11.82 1.19 0.18
N VAL A 29 -10.82 1.95 0.58
CA VAL A 29 -10.21 3.00 -0.25
C VAL A 29 -8.87 2.49 -0.73
N GLY A 30 -8.70 2.32 -2.03
CA GLY A 30 -7.42 1.97 -2.64
C GLY A 30 -6.78 3.18 -3.31
N VAL A 31 -5.49 3.40 -3.11
CA VAL A 31 -4.75 4.47 -3.79
C VAL A 31 -3.66 3.91 -4.69
N THR A 32 -3.54 4.50 -5.88
CA THR A 32 -2.50 4.22 -6.86
C THR A 32 -2.12 5.49 -7.61
N ILE A 33 -0.90 5.55 -8.14
CA ILE A 33 -0.44 6.63 -9.02
C ILE A 33 -0.49 6.25 -10.51
N SER A 34 -0.94 5.04 -10.84
CA SER A 34 -1.11 4.56 -12.22
C SER A 34 -2.56 4.68 -12.67
N ALA A 35 -2.81 5.44 -13.73
CA ALA A 35 -4.15 5.60 -14.31
C ALA A 35 -4.68 4.29 -14.89
N GLU A 36 -3.81 3.44 -15.45
CA GLU A 36 -4.18 2.11 -15.96
C GLU A 36 -4.63 1.20 -14.83
N GLN A 37 -3.89 1.17 -13.72
CA GLN A 37 -4.26 0.39 -12.54
C GLN A 37 -5.58 0.87 -11.96
N GLN A 38 -5.76 2.20 -11.81
CA GLN A 38 -7.02 2.78 -11.33
C GLN A 38 -8.21 2.30 -12.17
N LYS A 39 -8.12 2.45 -13.50
CA LYS A 39 -9.22 2.08 -14.41
C LYS A 39 -9.60 0.60 -14.28
N MET A 40 -8.61 -0.28 -14.24
CA MET A 40 -8.86 -1.72 -14.11
C MET A 40 -9.36 -2.09 -12.72
N ALA A 41 -8.82 -1.50 -11.66
CA ALA A 41 -9.27 -1.74 -10.30
C ALA A 41 -10.71 -1.25 -10.08
N GLN A 42 -11.08 -0.09 -10.62
CA GLN A 42 -12.47 0.40 -10.61
C GLN A 42 -13.42 -0.55 -11.32
N ALA A 43 -13.04 -1.05 -12.50
CA ALA A 43 -13.87 -2.02 -13.24
C ALA A 43 -14.02 -3.34 -12.46
N ARG A 44 -12.96 -3.82 -11.82
CA ARG A 44 -12.95 -5.03 -10.99
C ARG A 44 -13.86 -4.92 -9.77
N CYS A 45 -13.91 -3.76 -9.16
CA CYS A 45 -14.60 -3.52 -7.90
C CYS A 45 -15.95 -2.81 -8.07
N ALA A 46 -16.49 -2.72 -9.29
CA ALA A 46 -17.66 -1.89 -9.63
C ALA A 46 -18.94 -2.23 -8.84
N ASP A 47 -19.06 -3.47 -8.36
CA ASP A 47 -20.21 -3.99 -7.60
C ASP A 47 -19.96 -4.05 -6.08
N LEU A 48 -18.84 -3.45 -5.60
CA LEU A 48 -18.37 -3.53 -4.22
C LEU A 48 -18.26 -2.15 -3.58
N ASP A 49 -18.24 -2.11 -2.26
CA ASP A 49 -17.94 -0.88 -1.50
C ASP A 49 -16.44 -0.58 -1.51
N VAL A 50 -15.95 -0.21 -2.71
CA VAL A 50 -14.54 0.06 -2.97
C VAL A 50 -14.40 1.36 -3.78
N GLU A 51 -13.65 2.30 -3.24
CA GLU A 51 -13.26 3.54 -3.92
C GLU A 51 -11.79 3.43 -4.34
N ILE A 52 -11.49 3.55 -5.63
CA ILE A 52 -10.11 3.57 -6.13
C ILE A 52 -9.74 4.99 -6.58
N ARG A 53 -8.74 5.56 -5.94
CA ARG A 53 -8.26 6.93 -6.19
C ARG A 53 -6.94 6.93 -6.96
N LEU A 54 -6.85 7.79 -7.98
CA LEU A 54 -5.57 8.16 -8.58
C LEU A 54 -4.96 9.26 -7.70
N GLN A 55 -4.19 8.86 -6.70
CA GLN A 55 -3.71 9.76 -5.67
C GLN A 55 -2.37 9.27 -5.11
N ASP A 56 -1.46 10.22 -4.88
CA ASP A 56 -0.25 9.93 -4.11
C ASP A 56 -0.64 9.69 -2.63
N TYR A 57 -0.10 8.64 -2.04
CA TYR A 57 -0.39 8.30 -0.64
C TYR A 57 -0.02 9.43 0.33
N ARG A 58 0.97 10.27 -0.03
CA ARG A 58 1.42 11.40 0.78
C ARG A 58 0.35 12.47 0.98
N ASP A 59 -0.61 12.55 0.06
CA ASP A 59 -1.71 13.52 0.10
C ASP A 59 -2.97 13.00 0.79
N LEU A 60 -2.88 11.83 1.45
CA LEU A 60 -3.99 11.26 2.21
C LEU A 60 -4.19 11.99 3.53
N HIS A 61 -5.45 12.37 3.80
CA HIS A 61 -5.91 13.00 5.04
C HIS A 61 -7.30 12.46 5.41
N ASP A 62 -7.39 11.17 5.61
CA ASP A 62 -8.62 10.43 5.93
C ASP A 62 -8.48 9.74 7.30
N SER A 63 -9.45 8.90 7.65
CA SER A 63 -9.42 8.13 8.90
C SER A 63 -9.89 6.70 8.64
N PHE A 64 -9.05 5.72 8.97
CA PHE A 64 -9.26 4.31 8.68
C PHE A 64 -9.12 3.43 9.92
N ASP A 65 -9.92 2.36 9.98
CA ASP A 65 -9.84 1.35 11.04
C ASP A 65 -8.65 0.42 10.83
N ARG A 66 -8.29 0.19 9.56
CA ARG A 66 -7.16 -0.65 9.15
C ARG A 66 -6.46 -0.02 7.95
N ILE A 67 -5.15 -0.19 7.92
CA ILE A 67 -4.34 0.16 6.75
C ILE A 67 -3.59 -1.10 6.32
N VAL A 68 -3.56 -1.37 5.03
CA VAL A 68 -2.75 -2.41 4.42
C VAL A 68 -1.86 -1.82 3.34
N SER A 69 -0.67 -2.39 3.18
CA SER A 69 0.23 -2.09 2.07
C SER A 69 1.03 -3.33 1.73
N VAL A 70 0.88 -3.80 0.51
CA VAL A 70 1.47 -5.07 0.05
C VAL A 70 2.25 -4.84 -1.23
N GLY A 71 3.57 -5.11 -1.19
CA GLY A 71 4.45 -4.98 -2.36
C GLY A 71 4.63 -3.56 -2.88
N MET A 72 4.48 -2.56 -2.02
CA MET A 72 4.63 -1.14 -2.37
C MET A 72 5.86 -0.50 -1.71
N PHE A 73 6.22 -0.94 -0.51
CA PHE A 73 7.27 -0.32 0.30
C PHE A 73 8.65 -0.40 -0.36
N GLU A 74 8.88 -1.37 -1.22
CA GLU A 74 10.07 -1.53 -2.07
C GLU A 74 10.30 -0.33 -2.99
N HIS A 75 9.23 0.41 -3.32
CA HIS A 75 9.27 1.60 -4.18
C HIS A 75 9.35 2.92 -3.41
N VAL A 76 9.21 2.90 -2.09
CA VAL A 76 9.21 4.12 -1.24
C VAL A 76 10.61 4.73 -1.14
N GLY A 77 11.62 3.89 -0.95
CA GLY A 77 13.01 4.28 -0.75
C GLY A 77 13.32 4.86 0.63
N PRO A 78 14.57 4.69 1.12
CA PRO A 78 14.94 5.00 2.50
C PRO A 78 14.70 6.45 2.91
N LYS A 79 14.84 7.39 1.98
CA LYS A 79 14.61 8.83 2.24
C LYS A 79 13.16 9.16 2.60
N ASN A 80 12.21 8.32 2.20
CA ASN A 80 10.78 8.55 2.37
C ASN A 80 10.15 7.63 3.43
N TYR A 81 10.91 6.76 4.08
CA TYR A 81 10.36 5.82 5.07
C TYR A 81 9.67 6.52 6.23
N ALA A 82 10.30 7.57 6.79
CA ALA A 82 9.67 8.35 7.86
C ALA A 82 8.32 8.94 7.41
N THR A 83 8.30 9.63 6.28
CA THR A 83 7.07 10.19 5.70
C THR A 83 5.99 9.12 5.46
N TYR A 84 6.40 7.93 5.01
CA TYR A 84 5.47 6.83 4.77
C TYR A 84 4.78 6.38 6.07
N PHE A 85 5.53 6.22 7.16
CA PHE A 85 4.96 5.86 8.46
C PHE A 85 4.16 7.00 9.08
N GLU A 86 4.58 8.25 8.92
CA GLU A 86 3.80 9.43 9.34
C GLU A 86 2.44 9.49 8.63
N VAL A 87 2.39 9.15 7.34
CA VAL A 87 1.13 9.06 6.58
C VAL A 87 0.25 7.94 7.13
N ALA A 88 0.81 6.77 7.40
CA ALA A 88 0.06 5.68 7.99
C ALA A 88 -0.51 6.06 9.37
N ASP A 89 0.32 6.65 10.23
CA ASP A 89 -0.08 7.05 11.58
C ASP A 89 -1.22 8.08 11.57
N ARG A 90 -1.09 9.17 10.80
CA ARG A 90 -2.11 10.23 10.76
C ARG A 90 -3.45 9.80 10.16
N ASN A 91 -3.46 8.74 9.35
CA ASN A 91 -4.67 8.21 8.72
C ASN A 91 -5.26 7.01 9.47
N LEU A 92 -4.59 6.52 10.52
CA LEU A 92 -5.04 5.39 11.31
C LEU A 92 -5.81 5.88 12.54
N LYS A 93 -7.01 5.35 12.75
CA LYS A 93 -7.79 5.63 13.96
C LYS A 93 -7.09 5.12 15.22
N PRO A 94 -7.38 5.69 16.42
CA PRO A 94 -6.96 5.09 17.67
C PRO A 94 -7.35 3.60 17.74
N ASN A 95 -6.42 2.75 18.16
CA ASN A 95 -6.55 1.27 18.15
C ASN A 95 -6.67 0.64 16.76
N GLY A 96 -6.44 1.40 15.70
CA GLY A 96 -6.29 0.87 14.35
C GLY A 96 -5.06 -0.04 14.23
N ARG A 97 -4.99 -0.79 13.12
CA ARG A 97 -3.83 -1.65 12.83
C ARG A 97 -3.35 -1.42 11.42
N PHE A 98 -2.03 -1.34 11.27
CA PHE A 98 -1.36 -1.26 10.00
C PHE A 98 -0.64 -2.57 9.69
N LEU A 99 -0.93 -3.15 8.51
CA LEU A 99 -0.23 -4.30 7.96
C LEU A 99 0.69 -3.81 6.84
N LEU A 100 1.99 -3.95 7.05
CA LEU A 100 3.00 -3.74 6.02
C LEU A 100 3.56 -5.10 5.59
N HIS A 101 3.38 -5.45 4.32
CA HIS A 101 4.04 -6.59 3.69
C HIS A 101 5.01 -6.07 2.62
N THR A 102 6.27 -6.44 2.74
CA THR A 102 7.33 -6.05 1.81
C THR A 102 8.36 -7.16 1.68
N ILE A 103 9.00 -7.25 0.53
CA ILE A 103 10.20 -8.04 0.38
C ILE A 103 11.32 -7.29 1.09
N GLY A 104 12.02 -7.97 1.99
CA GLY A 104 13.09 -7.38 2.77
C GLY A 104 14.42 -8.13 2.62
N SER A 105 15.51 -7.46 2.95
CA SER A 105 16.84 -8.04 3.06
C SER A 105 17.24 -8.24 4.52
N LYS A 106 18.05 -9.27 4.77
CA LYS A 106 18.66 -9.50 6.10
C LYS A 106 19.80 -8.50 6.39
N VAL A 107 20.38 -7.94 5.32
CA VAL A 107 21.52 -7.04 5.40
C VAL A 107 21.10 -5.69 4.84
N THR A 108 21.53 -4.61 5.49
CA THR A 108 21.37 -3.27 4.93
C THR A 108 22.36 -3.12 3.77
N ASP A 109 21.90 -3.32 2.56
CA ASP A 109 22.66 -3.11 1.34
C ASP A 109 21.95 -2.05 0.51
N HIS A 110 22.73 -1.12 -0.02
CA HIS A 110 22.24 -0.08 -0.92
C HIS A 110 22.37 -0.50 -2.40
N ASN A 111 22.98 -1.65 -2.66
CA ASN A 111 23.11 -2.20 -4.00
C ASN A 111 22.04 -3.26 -4.23
N VAL A 112 21.08 -2.96 -5.06
CA VAL A 112 20.11 -3.95 -5.56
C VAL A 112 20.76 -4.76 -6.67
N ASP A 113 20.52 -6.06 -6.69
CA ASP A 113 20.94 -6.92 -7.80
C ASP A 113 20.51 -6.29 -9.13
N PRO A 114 21.40 -6.13 -10.12
CA PRO A 114 21.10 -5.45 -11.39
C PRO A 114 19.92 -6.05 -12.16
N TRP A 115 19.67 -7.34 -12.01
CA TRP A 115 18.53 -7.99 -12.64
C TRP A 115 17.22 -7.63 -11.93
N ILE A 116 17.22 -7.61 -10.59
CA ILE A 116 16.06 -7.20 -9.78
C ILE A 116 15.74 -5.72 -10.05
N ASP A 117 16.75 -4.85 -10.08
CA ASP A 117 16.57 -3.43 -10.37
C ASP A 117 16.00 -3.21 -11.78
N LYS A 118 16.48 -3.97 -12.77
CA LYS A 118 16.05 -3.81 -14.15
C LYS A 118 14.66 -4.37 -14.45
N TYR A 119 14.29 -5.51 -13.85
CA TYR A 119 13.13 -6.28 -14.31
C TYR A 119 12.01 -6.44 -13.28
N ILE A 120 12.31 -6.29 -11.98
CA ILE A 120 11.34 -6.54 -10.92
C ILE A 120 10.94 -5.24 -10.21
N PHE A 121 11.91 -4.50 -9.71
CA PHE A 121 11.69 -3.26 -8.98
C PHE A 121 12.63 -2.16 -9.49
N PRO A 122 12.34 -1.55 -10.65
CA PRO A 122 13.15 -0.46 -11.19
C PRO A 122 13.28 0.68 -10.17
N ASN A 123 14.53 1.05 -9.83
CA ASN A 123 14.85 2.00 -8.77
C ASN A 123 14.33 1.61 -7.37
N GLY A 124 14.00 0.32 -7.17
CA GLY A 124 13.57 -0.21 -5.90
C GLY A 124 14.71 -0.32 -4.89
N CYS A 125 14.38 -0.30 -3.62
CA CYS A 125 15.31 -0.58 -2.54
C CYS A 125 14.68 -1.61 -1.61
N LEU A 126 15.35 -2.73 -1.41
CA LEU A 126 14.88 -3.73 -0.46
C LEU A 126 15.16 -3.25 0.97
N PRO A 127 14.12 -2.97 1.76
CA PRO A 127 14.33 -2.56 3.14
C PRO A 127 14.93 -3.70 3.95
N SER A 128 15.83 -3.38 4.88
CA SER A 128 16.22 -4.33 5.92
C SER A 128 15.31 -4.17 7.14
N VAL A 129 15.29 -5.18 8.02
CA VAL A 129 14.58 -5.07 9.30
C VAL A 129 14.99 -3.81 10.07
N ARG A 130 16.27 -3.42 10.01
CA ARG A 130 16.79 -2.19 10.63
C ARG A 130 16.17 -0.91 10.06
N HIS A 131 15.72 -0.92 8.82
CA HIS A 131 15.07 0.25 8.20
C HIS A 131 13.61 0.40 8.63
N ILE A 132 12.98 -0.68 9.08
CA ILE A 132 11.55 -0.73 9.42
C ILE A 132 11.34 -0.58 10.93
N ALA A 133 12.30 -1.04 11.73
CA ALA A 133 12.26 -0.97 13.21
C ALA A 133 12.70 0.39 13.74
#